data_442483980d9a0195cf793f34b2d6cbec
#
_entry.id   442483980d9a0195cf793f34b2d6cbec
#
_cell.length_a   1.000
_cell.length_b   1.000
_cell.length_c   1.000
_cell.angle_alpha   90.00
_cell.angle_beta   90.00
_cell.angle_gamma   90.00
#
_symmetry.space_group_name_H-M   'P 1'
#
loop_
_entity.id
_entity.type
_entity.pdbx_description
1 polymer ?
#
loop_
_entity_poly.entity_id
_entity_poly.type
_entity_poly.pdbx_seq_one_letter_code
_entity_poly.pdbx_strand_id
1 'polypeptide(L)'
;MTGKTTPMVNITGLEKRFGPEVAVHGVNLSVAKGEFVTLLGPSGCGKTTTLRCIAGLERLDAGEISIGEKIVVSADKNIFLYPEKREIGMVFQSYAVWPHMTVFDNVAYGLRVRGFGSAELKKKTNYALELVGLDHLASRFATKLSGGQRQRVALARAICYEPNVILFDEPLSNLDAKLREQMRDEIVRLQKEVGITSIFVTHDQSEALVMSDRIVVMDKAVIQQIGDPKTIYANPANSFVANFIGV
;
A
#
# COMPACT_ATOMS: atom_id res chain seq x y z
N MET A 1 -3.00 -27.68 -17.85
CA MET A 1 -4.03 -27.15 -16.92
C MET A 1 -3.36 -26.06 -16.08
N THR A 2 -3.49 -24.81 -16.49
CA THR A 2 -2.98 -23.66 -15.73
C THR A 2 -3.89 -23.46 -14.55
N GLY A 3 -3.46 -23.90 -13.36
CA GLY A 3 -4.19 -23.62 -12.13
C GLY A 3 -4.37 -22.12 -11.98
N LYS A 4 -5.62 -21.65 -11.95
CA LYS A 4 -5.95 -20.25 -11.61
C LYS A 4 -5.49 -20.04 -10.17
N THR A 5 -4.32 -19.47 -9.99
CA THR A 5 -3.88 -18.98 -8.66
C THR A 5 -4.85 -17.89 -8.24
N THR A 6 -5.51 -18.09 -7.12
CA THR A 6 -6.41 -17.08 -6.54
C THR A 6 -5.63 -15.79 -6.29
N PRO A 7 -6.07 -14.64 -6.81
CA PRO A 7 -5.39 -13.37 -6.58
C PRO A 7 -5.38 -13.03 -5.08
N MET A 8 -4.30 -12.36 -4.63
CA MET A 8 -4.21 -11.91 -3.25
C MET A 8 -5.18 -10.75 -2.97
N VAL A 9 -5.34 -9.83 -3.92
CA VAL A 9 -6.38 -8.79 -3.85
C VAL A 9 -7.17 -8.85 -5.15
N ASN A 10 -8.49 -8.92 -5.05
CA ASN A 10 -9.37 -8.85 -6.20
C ASN A 10 -10.43 -7.77 -6.00
N ILE A 11 -10.53 -6.86 -6.94
CA ILE A 11 -11.50 -5.76 -6.99
C ILE A 11 -12.39 -5.98 -8.20
N THR A 12 -13.69 -5.97 -7.99
CA THR A 12 -14.68 -6.14 -9.06
C THR A 12 -15.68 -5.01 -9.01
N GLY A 13 -15.76 -4.21 -10.07
CA GLY A 13 -16.75 -3.15 -10.26
C GLY A 13 -16.76 -2.10 -9.16
N LEU A 14 -15.59 -1.75 -8.57
CA LEU A 14 -15.51 -0.77 -7.50
C LEU A 14 -16.03 0.59 -7.95
N GLU A 15 -17.05 1.09 -7.25
CA GLU A 15 -17.52 2.47 -7.34
C GLU A 15 -17.47 3.16 -5.99
N LYS A 16 -17.07 4.46 -6.01
CA LYS A 16 -17.10 5.33 -4.85
C LYS A 16 -17.48 6.75 -5.25
N ARG A 17 -18.42 7.32 -4.50
CA ARG A 17 -18.88 8.70 -4.66
C ARG A 17 -18.75 9.46 -3.35
N PHE A 18 -18.50 10.75 -3.45
CA PHE A 18 -18.59 11.71 -2.34
C PHE A 18 -19.61 12.79 -2.73
N GLY A 19 -20.85 12.63 -2.25
CA GLY A 19 -21.96 13.42 -2.74
C GLY A 19 -22.17 13.27 -4.26
N PRO A 20 -22.15 14.34 -5.05
CA PRO A 20 -22.32 14.28 -6.52
C PRO A 20 -21.04 13.85 -7.24
N GLU A 21 -19.87 13.91 -6.59
CA GLU A 21 -18.57 13.63 -7.20
C GLU A 21 -18.29 12.14 -7.26
N VAL A 22 -17.92 11.63 -8.45
CA VAL A 22 -17.51 10.25 -8.67
C VAL A 22 -16.00 10.17 -8.48
N ALA A 23 -15.57 9.60 -7.36
CA ALA A 23 -14.14 9.45 -7.03
C ALA A 23 -13.51 8.19 -7.65
N VAL A 24 -14.29 7.11 -7.81
CA VAL A 24 -13.88 5.86 -8.46
C VAL A 24 -15.07 5.29 -9.21
N HIS A 25 -14.87 4.84 -10.45
CA HIS A 25 -15.94 4.32 -11.31
C HIS A 25 -15.55 3.03 -12.01
N GLY A 26 -16.23 1.92 -11.67
CA GLY A 26 -16.13 0.64 -12.35
C GLY A 26 -14.74 0.01 -12.34
N VAL A 27 -13.93 0.24 -11.29
CA VAL A 27 -12.55 -0.26 -11.22
C VAL A 27 -12.55 -1.77 -11.01
N ASN A 28 -11.82 -2.48 -11.90
CA ASN A 28 -11.55 -3.91 -11.82
C ASN A 28 -10.04 -4.12 -11.77
N LEU A 29 -9.53 -4.82 -10.73
CA LEU A 29 -8.10 -5.07 -10.55
C LEU A 29 -7.90 -6.37 -9.78
N SER A 30 -7.04 -7.24 -10.32
CA SER A 30 -6.56 -8.44 -9.61
C SER A 30 -5.07 -8.29 -9.37
N VAL A 31 -4.62 -8.51 -8.13
CA VAL A 31 -3.20 -8.46 -7.71
C VAL A 31 -2.79 -9.85 -7.27
N ALA A 32 -1.72 -10.39 -7.84
CA ALA A 32 -1.20 -11.70 -7.49
C ALA A 32 -0.48 -11.68 -6.13
N LYS A 33 -0.30 -12.85 -5.52
CA LYS A 33 0.47 -12.98 -4.27
C LYS A 33 1.93 -12.59 -4.52
N GLY A 34 2.48 -11.72 -3.67
CA GLY A 34 3.86 -11.24 -3.76
C GLY A 34 4.10 -10.19 -4.85
N GLU A 35 3.06 -9.79 -5.60
CA GLU A 35 3.17 -8.77 -6.65
C GLU A 35 3.28 -7.37 -6.06
N PHE A 36 4.09 -6.51 -6.70
CA PHE A 36 4.17 -5.08 -6.43
C PHE A 36 3.40 -4.31 -7.50
N VAL A 37 2.21 -3.82 -7.16
CA VAL A 37 1.34 -3.07 -8.08
C VAL A 37 1.30 -1.60 -7.69
N THR A 38 1.54 -0.70 -8.66
CA THR A 38 1.44 0.75 -8.44
C THR A 38 0.18 1.32 -9.10
N LEU A 39 -0.61 2.07 -8.31
CA LEU A 39 -1.66 2.94 -8.82
C LEU A 39 -1.03 4.30 -9.13
N LEU A 40 -0.95 4.66 -10.40
CA LEU A 40 -0.29 5.87 -10.89
C LEU A 40 -1.30 6.79 -11.59
N GLY A 41 -1.19 8.10 -11.41
CA GLY A 41 -2.05 9.08 -12.08
C GLY A 41 -2.02 10.45 -11.42
N PRO A 42 -2.65 11.46 -12.01
CA PRO A 42 -2.72 12.81 -11.46
C PRO A 42 -3.45 12.87 -10.11
N SER A 43 -3.28 13.97 -9.38
CA SER A 43 -4.00 14.20 -8.13
C SER A 43 -5.52 14.20 -8.39
N GLY A 44 -6.28 13.59 -7.49
CA GLY A 44 -7.74 13.52 -7.59
C GLY A 44 -8.30 12.45 -8.55
N CYS A 45 -7.48 11.61 -9.21
CA CYS A 45 -7.98 10.60 -10.16
C CYS A 45 -8.54 9.31 -9.50
N GLY A 46 -8.57 9.21 -8.15
CA GLY A 46 -9.19 8.10 -7.44
C GLY A 46 -8.23 7.06 -6.81
N LYS A 47 -6.90 7.19 -6.95
CA LYS A 47 -5.88 6.24 -6.40
C LYS A 47 -6.01 6.03 -4.90
N THR A 48 -5.90 7.09 -4.12
CA THR A 48 -6.01 7.06 -2.65
C THR A 48 -7.37 6.56 -2.20
N THR A 49 -8.46 6.94 -2.90
CA THR A 49 -9.80 6.44 -2.62
C THR A 49 -9.89 4.93 -2.84
N THR A 50 -9.35 4.42 -3.95
CA THR A 50 -9.26 2.97 -4.22
C THR A 50 -8.47 2.26 -3.12
N LEU A 51 -7.31 2.80 -2.73
CA LEU A 51 -6.48 2.24 -1.67
C LEU A 51 -7.25 2.21 -0.33
N ARG A 52 -7.95 3.29 0.02
CA ARG A 52 -8.74 3.38 1.26
C ARG A 52 -9.93 2.42 1.27
N CYS A 53 -10.55 2.15 0.13
CA CYS A 53 -11.58 1.12 0.01
C CYS A 53 -11.00 -0.30 0.30
N ILE A 54 -9.79 -0.60 -0.22
CA ILE A 54 -9.08 -1.85 0.10
C ILE A 54 -8.74 -1.91 1.59
N ALA A 55 -8.29 -0.80 2.16
CA ALA A 55 -7.95 -0.70 3.59
C ALA A 55 -9.16 -0.83 4.53
N GLY A 56 -10.39 -0.58 4.06
CA GLY A 56 -11.59 -0.52 4.90
C GLY A 56 -11.75 0.80 5.63
N LEU A 57 -11.07 1.84 5.18
CA LEU A 57 -11.20 3.20 5.66
C LEU A 57 -12.33 3.95 4.95
N GLU A 58 -12.71 3.47 3.76
CA GLU A 58 -13.85 3.97 2.98
C GLU A 58 -14.76 2.82 2.60
N ARG A 59 -16.08 3.05 2.63
CA ARG A 59 -17.08 2.14 2.09
C ARG A 59 -17.24 2.39 0.59
N LEU A 60 -17.30 1.34 -0.20
CA LEU A 60 -17.68 1.43 -1.61
C LEU A 60 -19.20 1.57 -1.76
N ASP A 61 -19.64 2.18 -2.85
CA ASP A 61 -21.06 2.35 -3.17
C ASP A 61 -21.56 1.23 -4.09
N ALA A 62 -20.66 0.61 -4.90
CA ALA A 62 -20.95 -0.59 -5.68
C ALA A 62 -19.70 -1.46 -5.81
N GLY A 63 -19.86 -2.74 -6.13
CA GLY A 63 -18.81 -3.71 -6.36
C GLY A 63 -18.40 -4.50 -5.12
N GLU A 64 -17.26 -5.19 -5.25
CA GLU A 64 -16.76 -6.12 -4.23
C GLU A 64 -15.23 -6.11 -4.18
N ILE A 65 -14.66 -6.29 -3.00
CA ILE A 65 -13.22 -6.53 -2.79
C ILE A 65 -13.02 -7.79 -1.96
N SER A 66 -12.11 -8.66 -2.41
CA SER A 66 -11.62 -9.79 -1.61
C SER A 66 -10.12 -9.69 -1.36
N ILE A 67 -9.65 -10.25 -0.24
CA ILE A 67 -8.25 -10.43 0.12
C ILE A 67 -8.04 -11.91 0.39
N GLY A 68 -7.22 -12.56 -0.43
CA GLY A 68 -7.20 -14.01 -0.50
C GLY A 68 -8.59 -14.54 -0.88
N GLU A 69 -9.06 -15.52 -0.13
CA GLU A 69 -10.39 -16.11 -0.33
C GLU A 69 -11.52 -15.36 0.39
N LYS A 70 -11.17 -14.34 1.20
CA LYS A 70 -12.11 -13.63 2.05
C LYS A 70 -12.67 -12.38 1.39
N ILE A 71 -13.98 -12.27 1.22
CA ILE A 71 -14.64 -11.02 0.85
C ILE A 71 -14.55 -10.07 2.05
N VAL A 72 -13.91 -8.91 1.85
CA VAL A 72 -13.72 -7.89 2.88
C VAL A 72 -14.71 -6.75 2.77
N VAL A 73 -15.25 -6.52 1.59
CA VAL A 73 -16.36 -5.59 1.37
C VAL A 73 -17.14 -5.99 0.12
N SER A 74 -18.48 -5.92 0.20
CA SER A 74 -19.39 -6.13 -0.94
C SER A 74 -20.63 -5.27 -0.71
N ALA A 75 -20.95 -4.40 -1.67
CA ALA A 75 -22.16 -3.58 -1.60
C ALA A 75 -23.41 -4.45 -1.67
N ASP A 76 -23.46 -5.38 -2.62
CA ASP A 76 -24.65 -6.23 -2.86
C ASP A 76 -24.93 -7.18 -1.68
N LYS A 77 -23.86 -7.70 -1.04
CA LYS A 77 -23.98 -8.62 0.09
C LYS A 77 -24.05 -7.91 1.46
N ASN A 78 -23.97 -6.57 1.46
CA ASN A 78 -23.86 -5.73 2.67
C ASN A 78 -22.75 -6.19 3.62
N ILE A 79 -21.60 -6.59 3.07
CA ILE A 79 -20.42 -7.00 3.83
C ILE A 79 -19.50 -5.81 3.96
N PHE A 80 -19.02 -5.51 5.17
CA PHE A 80 -17.98 -4.52 5.43
C PHE A 80 -17.15 -4.95 6.64
N LEU A 81 -15.93 -5.38 6.37
CA LEU A 81 -14.95 -5.63 7.43
C LEU A 81 -14.15 -4.37 7.71
N TYR A 82 -14.05 -4.02 8.97
CA TYR A 82 -13.20 -2.92 9.43
C TYR A 82 -11.71 -3.24 9.22
N PRO A 83 -10.82 -2.21 9.15
CA PRO A 83 -9.39 -2.39 8.84
C PRO A 83 -8.69 -3.45 9.69
N GLU A 84 -8.96 -3.50 10.99
CA GLU A 84 -8.34 -4.44 11.94
C GLU A 84 -8.65 -5.92 11.65
N LYS A 85 -9.69 -6.20 10.83
CA LYS A 85 -10.11 -7.55 10.42
C LYS A 85 -9.67 -7.94 9.01
N ARG A 86 -8.90 -7.07 8.31
CA ARG A 86 -8.48 -7.29 6.91
C ARG A 86 -7.08 -7.87 6.76
N GLU A 87 -6.31 -8.00 7.81
CA GLU A 87 -4.93 -8.53 7.80
C GLU A 87 -4.01 -7.79 6.81
N ILE A 88 -4.12 -6.47 6.80
CA ILE A 88 -3.34 -5.58 5.93
C ILE A 88 -2.48 -4.64 6.74
N GLY A 89 -1.25 -4.35 6.26
CA GLY A 89 -0.43 -3.24 6.73
C GLY A 89 -0.73 -1.97 5.93
N MET A 90 -0.55 -0.81 6.54
CA MET A 90 -0.67 0.46 5.83
C MET A 90 0.42 1.44 6.24
N VAL A 91 1.04 2.06 5.23
CA VAL A 91 2.00 3.14 5.37
C VAL A 91 1.35 4.41 4.80
N PHE A 92 1.14 5.39 5.66
CA PHE A 92 0.49 6.66 5.30
C PHE A 92 1.51 7.69 4.84
N GLN A 93 1.08 8.66 4.05
CA GLN A 93 1.87 9.79 3.59
C GLN A 93 2.53 10.59 4.74
N SER A 94 1.82 10.75 5.86
CA SER A 94 2.32 11.42 7.07
C SER A 94 3.12 10.52 8.01
N TYR A 95 3.38 9.24 7.60
CA TYR A 95 3.97 8.17 8.41
C TYR A 95 3.12 7.76 9.63
N ALA A 96 2.27 8.61 10.15
CA ALA A 96 1.38 8.39 11.30
C ALA A 96 2.12 7.78 12.52
N VAL A 97 3.35 8.24 12.77
CA VAL A 97 4.18 7.78 13.90
C VAL A 97 3.76 8.55 15.15
N TRP A 98 3.51 7.84 16.25
CA TRP A 98 3.11 8.45 17.52
C TRP A 98 4.31 9.11 18.21
N PRO A 99 4.31 10.45 18.39
CA PRO A 99 5.47 11.20 18.85
C PRO A 99 5.84 10.91 20.31
N HIS A 100 4.85 10.55 21.13
CA HIS A 100 5.00 10.26 22.56
C HIS A 100 5.43 8.82 22.86
N MET A 101 5.60 7.99 21.82
CA MET A 101 6.05 6.59 21.95
C MET A 101 7.49 6.43 21.50
N THR A 102 8.15 5.38 22.03
CA THR A 102 9.45 4.93 21.54
C THR A 102 9.31 4.29 20.15
N VAL A 103 10.43 4.07 19.46
CA VAL A 103 10.48 3.33 18.20
C VAL A 103 9.89 1.92 18.40
N PHE A 104 10.33 1.23 19.45
CA PHE A 104 9.81 -0.09 19.82
C PHE A 104 8.30 -0.07 20.02
N ASP A 105 7.79 0.87 20.81
CA ASP A 105 6.35 0.94 21.13
C ASP A 105 5.49 1.28 19.91
N ASN A 106 5.98 2.13 19.02
CA ASN A 106 5.32 2.40 17.74
C ASN A 106 5.14 1.12 16.90
N VAL A 107 6.20 0.31 16.80
CA VAL A 107 6.17 -0.92 16.00
C VAL A 107 5.35 -2.02 16.69
N ALA A 108 5.50 -2.16 18.01
CA ALA A 108 4.81 -3.16 18.81
C ALA A 108 3.32 -2.92 18.98
N TYR A 109 2.83 -1.70 18.72
CA TYR A 109 1.46 -1.30 19.04
C TYR A 109 0.40 -2.22 18.42
N GLY A 110 0.53 -2.55 17.14
CA GLY A 110 -0.41 -3.43 16.45
C GLY A 110 -0.47 -4.84 17.03
N LEU A 111 0.66 -5.36 17.52
CA LEU A 111 0.73 -6.65 18.19
C LEU A 111 0.07 -6.62 19.58
N ARG A 112 0.24 -5.51 20.33
CA ARG A 112 -0.44 -5.33 21.63
C ARG A 112 -1.93 -5.33 21.50
N VAL A 113 -2.47 -4.55 20.54
CA VAL A 113 -3.92 -4.47 20.30
C VAL A 113 -4.51 -5.82 19.88
N ARG A 114 -3.72 -6.64 19.18
CA ARG A 114 -4.10 -8.01 18.77
C ARG A 114 -3.92 -9.05 19.88
N GLY A 115 -3.42 -8.69 21.07
CA GLY A 115 -3.31 -9.57 22.23
C GLY A 115 -2.12 -10.55 22.17
N PHE A 116 -1.06 -10.26 21.39
CA PHE A 116 0.14 -11.09 21.37
C PHE A 116 0.82 -11.14 22.74
N GLY A 117 1.28 -12.33 23.12
CA GLY A 117 2.05 -12.52 24.38
C GLY A 117 3.38 -11.77 24.36
N SER A 118 3.86 -11.34 25.53
CA SER A 118 5.04 -10.46 25.68
C SER A 118 6.30 -11.00 24.96
N ALA A 119 6.58 -12.29 25.03
CA ALA A 119 7.75 -12.90 24.39
C ALA A 119 7.67 -12.85 22.86
N GLU A 120 6.52 -13.20 22.29
CA GLU A 120 6.28 -13.18 20.86
C GLU A 120 6.25 -11.75 20.32
N LEU A 121 5.58 -10.84 21.02
CA LEU A 121 5.55 -9.41 20.70
C LEU A 121 6.98 -8.86 20.61
N LYS A 122 7.83 -9.14 21.61
CA LYS A 122 9.23 -8.68 21.61
C LYS A 122 10.02 -9.27 20.43
N LYS A 123 9.86 -10.57 20.16
CA LYS A 123 10.53 -11.26 19.04
C LYS A 123 10.16 -10.64 17.69
N LYS A 124 8.85 -10.50 17.41
CA LYS A 124 8.35 -9.94 16.14
C LYS A 124 8.75 -8.47 15.97
N THR A 125 8.66 -7.68 17.04
CA THR A 125 9.04 -6.26 17.01
C THR A 125 10.52 -6.09 16.73
N ASN A 126 11.40 -6.83 17.40
CA ASN A 126 12.84 -6.76 17.16
C ASN A 126 13.19 -7.18 15.74
N TYR A 127 12.61 -8.27 15.25
CA TYR A 127 12.81 -8.70 13.88
C TYR A 127 12.39 -7.63 12.85
N ALA A 128 11.22 -6.99 13.04
CA ALA A 128 10.79 -5.90 12.16
C ALA A 128 11.73 -4.68 12.23
N LEU A 129 12.29 -4.38 13.40
CA LEU A 129 13.27 -3.29 13.55
C LEU A 129 14.60 -3.62 12.90
N GLU A 130 15.08 -4.85 12.99
CA GLU A 130 16.30 -5.35 12.32
C GLU A 130 16.16 -5.24 10.80
N LEU A 131 15.01 -5.64 10.22
CA LEU A 131 14.74 -5.56 8.78
C LEU A 131 14.88 -4.14 8.22
N VAL A 132 14.54 -3.13 9.01
CA VAL A 132 14.63 -1.70 8.62
C VAL A 132 15.88 -1.01 9.20
N GLY A 133 16.79 -1.73 9.87
CA GLY A 133 18.02 -1.20 10.46
C GLY A 133 17.81 -0.19 11.58
N LEU A 134 16.75 -0.32 12.39
CA LEU A 134 16.40 0.58 13.49
C LEU A 134 16.47 -0.09 14.89
N ASP A 135 16.97 -1.30 14.98
CA ASP A 135 17.14 -2.07 16.24
C ASP A 135 17.90 -1.27 17.32
N HIS A 136 18.98 -0.60 16.92
CA HIS A 136 19.80 0.27 17.77
C HIS A 136 19.08 1.53 18.27
N LEU A 137 17.93 1.89 17.69
CA LEU A 137 17.10 3.05 18.07
C LEU A 137 15.81 2.64 18.81
N ALA A 138 15.63 1.38 19.17
CA ALA A 138 14.39 0.83 19.73
C ALA A 138 13.84 1.64 20.92
N SER A 139 14.70 2.11 21.82
CA SER A 139 14.33 2.90 23.01
C SER A 139 14.18 4.40 22.76
N ARG A 140 14.50 4.88 21.54
CA ARG A 140 14.46 6.30 21.21
C ARG A 140 13.03 6.77 20.96
N PHE A 141 12.67 7.97 21.44
CA PHE A 141 11.38 8.57 21.15
C PHE A 141 11.27 9.02 19.69
N ALA A 142 10.09 8.87 19.10
CA ALA A 142 9.83 9.20 17.71
C ALA A 142 10.06 10.69 17.35
N THR A 143 9.93 11.58 18.32
CA THR A 143 10.24 13.02 18.15
C THR A 143 11.70 13.31 17.82
N LYS A 144 12.61 12.40 18.16
CA LYS A 144 14.05 12.53 17.93
C LYS A 144 14.54 11.89 16.64
N LEU A 145 13.64 11.47 15.75
CA LEU A 145 13.94 10.79 14.50
C LEU A 145 13.97 11.74 13.31
N SER A 146 14.85 11.47 12.34
CA SER A 146 14.81 12.09 11.02
C SER A 146 13.57 11.64 10.21
N GLY A 147 13.28 12.32 9.08
CA GLY A 147 12.19 11.93 8.18
C GLY A 147 12.29 10.49 7.71
N GLY A 148 13.45 10.07 7.20
CA GLY A 148 13.68 8.69 6.76
C GLY A 148 13.60 7.67 7.89
N GLN A 149 14.07 8.02 9.11
CA GLN A 149 13.90 7.13 10.27
C GLN A 149 12.42 6.96 10.64
N ARG A 150 11.61 8.03 10.62
CA ARG A 150 10.15 7.92 10.84
C ARG A 150 9.47 7.06 9.79
N GLN A 151 9.88 7.17 8.52
CA GLN A 151 9.37 6.32 7.46
C GLN A 151 9.70 4.84 7.71
N ARG A 152 10.94 4.51 8.09
CA ARG A 152 11.34 3.15 8.45
C ARG A 152 10.55 2.61 9.64
N VAL A 153 10.25 3.44 10.64
CA VAL A 153 9.34 3.05 11.74
C VAL A 153 7.94 2.70 11.21
N ALA A 154 7.40 3.49 10.27
CA ALA A 154 6.10 3.21 9.66
C ALA A 154 6.12 1.90 8.85
N LEU A 155 7.21 1.61 8.12
CA LEU A 155 7.43 0.35 7.42
C LEU A 155 7.48 -0.83 8.40
N ALA A 156 8.35 -0.75 9.43
CA ALA A 156 8.47 -1.79 10.45
C ALA A 156 7.12 -2.09 11.12
N ARG A 157 6.35 -1.04 11.46
CA ARG A 157 5.01 -1.18 12.03
C ARG A 157 4.05 -1.90 11.08
N ALA A 158 4.12 -1.60 9.78
CA ALA A 158 3.25 -2.21 8.78
C ALA A 158 3.54 -3.70 8.54
N ILE A 159 4.81 -4.14 8.69
CA ILE A 159 5.21 -5.54 8.48
C ILE A 159 5.23 -6.39 9.75
N CYS A 160 5.27 -5.76 10.94
CA CYS A 160 5.55 -6.40 12.22
C CYS A 160 4.63 -7.59 12.57
N TYR A 161 3.39 -7.56 12.14
CA TYR A 161 2.42 -8.64 12.38
C TYR A 161 2.22 -9.58 11.17
N GLU A 162 3.12 -9.50 10.16
CA GLU A 162 3.15 -10.36 8.98
C GLU A 162 1.82 -10.32 8.19
N PRO A 163 1.39 -9.14 7.71
CA PRO A 163 0.14 -9.02 6.98
C PRO A 163 0.23 -9.69 5.60
N ASN A 164 -0.93 -10.03 5.03
CA ASN A 164 -1.00 -10.58 3.66
C ASN A 164 -0.70 -9.54 2.57
N VAL A 165 -1.04 -8.27 2.84
CA VAL A 165 -0.92 -7.14 1.90
C VAL A 165 -0.41 -5.91 2.63
N ILE A 166 0.49 -5.15 2.02
CA ILE A 166 0.85 -3.80 2.45
C ILE A 166 0.31 -2.78 1.45
N LEU A 167 -0.31 -1.73 1.99
CA LEU A 167 -0.83 -0.59 1.26
C LEU A 167 0.05 0.63 1.54
N PHE A 168 0.49 1.32 0.49
CA PHE A 168 1.32 2.51 0.57
C PHE A 168 0.59 3.71 -0.02
N ASP A 169 0.23 4.70 0.81
CA ASP A 169 -0.44 5.94 0.40
C ASP A 169 0.58 7.07 0.26
N GLU A 170 1.16 7.26 -0.91
CA GLU A 170 2.20 8.25 -1.25
C GLU A 170 3.35 8.34 -0.22
N PRO A 171 3.99 7.23 0.16
CA PRO A 171 4.90 7.20 1.31
C PRO A 171 6.19 8.00 1.10
N LEU A 172 6.56 8.32 -0.15
CA LEU A 172 7.81 8.99 -0.50
C LEU A 172 7.65 10.50 -0.77
N SER A 173 6.41 11.03 -0.81
CA SER A 173 6.12 12.41 -1.22
C SER A 173 6.74 13.49 -0.33
N ASN A 174 6.96 13.20 0.96
CA ASN A 174 7.49 14.16 1.95
C ASN A 174 9.02 14.08 2.13
N LEU A 175 9.73 13.41 1.21
CA LEU A 175 11.19 13.24 1.27
C LEU A 175 11.90 14.10 0.22
N ASP A 176 13.12 14.53 0.54
CA ASP A 176 14.04 15.07 -0.46
C ASP A 176 14.44 14.01 -1.50
N ALA A 177 14.94 14.46 -2.66
CA ALA A 177 15.21 13.59 -3.80
C ALA A 177 16.16 12.42 -3.46
N LYS A 178 17.26 12.70 -2.74
CA LYS A 178 18.26 11.68 -2.38
C LYS A 178 17.70 10.64 -1.43
N LEU A 179 16.97 11.08 -0.41
CA LEU A 179 16.35 10.19 0.56
C LEU A 179 15.21 9.38 -0.07
N ARG A 180 14.48 9.98 -1.02
CA ARG A 180 13.42 9.31 -1.78
C ARG A 180 13.97 8.11 -2.58
N GLU A 181 15.09 8.28 -3.30
CA GLU A 181 15.75 7.19 -4.02
C GLU A 181 16.17 6.06 -3.08
N GLN A 182 16.82 6.38 -1.96
CA GLN A 182 17.24 5.39 -0.98
C GLN A 182 16.05 4.60 -0.40
N MET A 183 14.97 5.31 -0.06
CA MET A 183 13.77 4.68 0.51
C MET A 183 12.99 3.86 -0.51
N ARG A 184 12.99 4.27 -1.78
CA ARG A 184 12.43 3.50 -2.89
C ARG A 184 13.10 2.12 -2.99
N ASP A 185 14.43 2.10 -3.04
CA ASP A 185 15.20 0.87 -3.15
C ASP A 185 15.02 -0.03 -1.92
N GLU A 186 14.93 0.59 -0.75
CA GLU A 186 14.67 -0.12 0.51
C GLU A 186 13.28 -0.77 0.56
N ILE A 187 12.24 -0.07 0.12
CA ILE A 187 10.87 -0.62 0.05
C ILE A 187 10.83 -1.83 -0.88
N VAL A 188 11.43 -1.73 -2.07
CA VAL A 188 11.49 -2.85 -3.04
C VAL A 188 12.28 -4.03 -2.46
N ARG A 189 13.43 -3.77 -1.83
CA ARG A 189 14.23 -4.81 -1.17
C ARG A 189 13.43 -5.53 -0.09
N LEU A 190 12.81 -4.80 0.82
CA LEU A 190 12.01 -5.35 1.91
C LEU A 190 10.82 -6.17 1.40
N GLN A 191 10.11 -5.65 0.39
CA GLN A 191 8.98 -6.33 -0.21
C GLN A 191 9.39 -7.69 -0.78
N LYS A 192 10.53 -7.75 -1.49
CA LYS A 192 11.06 -9.01 -2.06
C LYS A 192 11.56 -9.96 -0.98
N GLU A 193 12.24 -9.46 0.04
CA GLU A 193 12.78 -10.25 1.15
C GLU A 193 11.66 -10.93 1.96
N VAL A 194 10.58 -10.18 2.24
CA VAL A 194 9.42 -10.70 2.98
C VAL A 194 8.44 -11.45 2.08
N GLY A 195 8.47 -11.24 0.75
CA GLY A 195 7.56 -11.86 -0.22
C GLY A 195 6.11 -11.37 -0.11
N ILE A 196 5.90 -10.16 0.38
CA ILE A 196 4.57 -9.63 0.68
C ILE A 196 3.95 -8.94 -0.54
N THR A 197 2.63 -9.06 -0.72
CA THR A 197 1.89 -8.35 -1.76
C THR A 197 1.80 -6.88 -1.44
N SER A 198 2.07 -6.01 -2.42
CA SER A 198 2.14 -4.56 -2.20
C SER A 198 1.29 -3.79 -3.20
N ILE A 199 0.49 -2.83 -2.70
CA ILE A 199 -0.21 -1.85 -3.53
C ILE A 199 0.30 -0.46 -3.14
N PHE A 200 0.89 0.24 -4.10
CA PHE A 200 1.58 1.50 -3.92
C PHE A 200 0.86 2.62 -4.68
N VAL A 201 0.59 3.73 -4.02
CA VAL A 201 0.00 4.92 -4.64
C VAL A 201 1.08 5.97 -4.80
N THR A 202 1.21 6.49 -6.01
CA THR A 202 2.08 7.65 -6.31
C THR A 202 1.55 8.47 -7.48
N HIS A 203 2.02 9.69 -7.59
CA HIS A 203 1.90 10.52 -8.80
C HIS A 203 3.25 10.67 -9.53
N ASP A 204 4.33 10.06 -8.99
CA ASP A 204 5.68 10.08 -9.57
C ASP A 204 5.87 8.87 -10.51
N GLN A 205 6.12 9.18 -11.78
CA GLN A 205 6.31 8.18 -12.83
C GLN A 205 7.59 7.36 -12.61
N SER A 206 8.65 7.99 -12.12
CA SER A 206 9.94 7.33 -11.89
C SER A 206 9.82 6.27 -10.79
N GLU A 207 9.04 6.56 -9.74
CA GLU A 207 8.73 5.58 -8.70
C GLU A 207 7.98 4.37 -9.30
N ALA A 208 6.92 4.64 -10.06
CA ALA A 208 6.11 3.58 -10.66
C ALA A 208 6.91 2.69 -11.61
N LEU A 209 7.72 3.30 -12.50
CA LEU A 209 8.50 2.57 -13.52
C LEU A 209 9.60 1.70 -12.91
N VAL A 210 10.18 2.11 -11.77
CA VAL A 210 11.32 1.40 -11.15
C VAL A 210 10.87 0.33 -10.14
N MET A 211 9.79 0.59 -9.40
CA MET A 211 9.38 -0.25 -8.27
C MET A 211 8.44 -1.38 -8.66
N SER A 212 7.66 -1.23 -9.75
CA SER A 212 6.47 -2.04 -9.98
C SER A 212 6.72 -3.26 -10.85
N ASP A 213 6.06 -4.37 -10.51
CA ASP A 213 5.83 -5.47 -11.44
C ASP A 213 4.75 -5.11 -12.45
N ARG A 214 3.69 -4.40 -11.98
CA ARG A 214 2.62 -3.85 -12.81
C ARG A 214 2.22 -2.45 -12.36
N ILE A 215 1.89 -1.60 -13.35
CA ILE A 215 1.36 -0.26 -13.16
C ILE A 215 -0.09 -0.23 -13.60
N VAL A 216 -0.93 0.41 -12.78
CA VAL A 216 -2.33 0.74 -13.08
C VAL A 216 -2.41 2.24 -13.25
N VAL A 217 -2.49 2.71 -14.49
CA VAL A 217 -2.63 4.13 -14.81
C VAL A 217 -4.09 4.53 -14.68
N MET A 218 -4.35 5.54 -13.84
CA MET A 218 -5.70 6.05 -13.56
C MET A 218 -5.84 7.52 -13.98
N ASP A 219 -6.99 7.86 -14.54
CA ASP A 219 -7.43 9.24 -14.80
C ASP A 219 -8.94 9.32 -14.69
N LYS A 220 -9.45 10.45 -14.18
CA LYS A 220 -10.90 10.74 -14.09
C LYS A 220 -11.72 9.57 -13.53
N ALA A 221 -11.27 9.05 -12.38
CA ALA A 221 -11.93 7.98 -11.63
C ALA A 221 -11.94 6.59 -12.30
N VAL A 222 -11.28 6.39 -13.46
CA VAL A 222 -11.24 5.11 -14.17
C VAL A 222 -9.80 4.65 -14.44
N ILE A 223 -9.63 3.35 -14.64
CA ILE A 223 -8.37 2.78 -15.13
C ILE A 223 -8.24 3.05 -16.61
N GLN A 224 -7.12 3.64 -17.03
CA GLN A 224 -6.79 3.91 -18.43
C GLN A 224 -5.98 2.77 -19.07
N GLN A 225 -5.03 2.20 -18.30
CA GLN A 225 -4.22 1.07 -18.74
C GLN A 225 -3.66 0.31 -17.56
N ILE A 226 -3.49 -1.01 -17.73
CA ILE A 226 -2.75 -1.88 -16.81
C ILE A 226 -1.69 -2.63 -17.60
N GLY A 227 -0.46 -2.64 -17.13
CA GLY A 227 0.64 -3.36 -17.78
C GLY A 227 1.92 -3.34 -16.95
N ASP A 228 2.92 -4.10 -17.40
CA ASP A 228 4.27 -3.96 -16.87
C ASP A 228 4.88 -2.61 -17.29
N PRO A 229 5.93 -2.11 -16.60
CA PRO A 229 6.53 -0.82 -16.90
C PRO A 229 6.95 -0.65 -18.36
N LYS A 230 7.50 -1.69 -19.00
CA LYS A 230 7.96 -1.63 -20.39
C LYS A 230 6.79 -1.50 -21.35
N THR A 231 5.72 -2.26 -21.12
CA THR A 231 4.49 -2.19 -21.92
C THR A 231 3.81 -0.83 -21.80
N ILE A 232 3.70 -0.29 -20.58
CA ILE A 232 3.09 1.03 -20.34
C ILE A 232 3.87 2.13 -21.07
N TYR A 233 5.20 2.08 -21.05
CA TYR A 233 6.07 3.06 -21.70
C TYR A 233 6.07 2.92 -23.24
N ALA A 234 6.24 1.71 -23.76
CA ALA A 234 6.41 1.46 -25.20
C ALA A 234 5.09 1.43 -25.99
N ASN A 235 3.99 1.01 -25.35
CA ASN A 235 2.70 0.79 -25.99
C ASN A 235 1.57 1.44 -25.18
N PRO A 236 1.52 2.78 -25.09
CA PRO A 236 0.47 3.48 -24.37
C PRO A 236 -0.90 3.25 -25.05
N ALA A 237 -1.92 2.91 -24.26
CA ALA A 237 -3.26 2.58 -24.76
C ALA A 237 -4.02 3.77 -25.37
N ASN A 238 -3.67 4.99 -24.98
CA ASN A 238 -4.30 6.22 -25.46
C ASN A 238 -3.38 7.43 -25.30
N SER A 239 -3.79 8.57 -25.83
CA SER A 239 -3.03 9.83 -25.78
C SER A 239 -2.78 10.34 -24.36
N PHE A 240 -3.72 10.08 -23.42
CA PHE A 240 -3.48 10.45 -22.02
C PHE A 240 -2.30 9.69 -21.44
N VAL A 241 -2.28 8.36 -21.57
CA VAL A 241 -1.19 7.52 -21.06
C VAL A 241 0.14 7.90 -21.74
N ALA A 242 0.13 8.12 -23.06
CA ALA A 242 1.31 8.55 -23.80
C ALA A 242 1.89 9.86 -23.24
N ASN A 243 1.04 10.88 -23.05
CA ASN A 243 1.47 12.18 -22.55
C ASN A 243 1.83 12.17 -21.06
N PHE A 244 1.20 11.30 -20.28
CA PHE A 244 1.40 11.23 -18.83
C PHE A 244 2.63 10.40 -18.44
N ILE A 245 2.99 9.38 -19.22
CA ILE A 245 4.17 8.51 -18.98
C ILE A 245 5.33 8.92 -19.87
N GLY A 246 5.02 9.37 -21.09
CA GLY A 246 5.98 9.80 -22.08
C GLY A 246 6.47 11.19 -21.79
N VAL A 247 7.63 11.40 -22.16
CA VAL A 247 8.41 12.63 -22.21
C VAL A 247 7.78 13.67 -23.11
#